data_be4637dda2b406c2d164c0f706fe940a
#
_entry.id   be4637dda2b406c2d164c0f706fe940a
#
_cell.length_a   1.000
_cell.length_b   1.000
_cell.length_c   1.000
_cell.angle_alpha   90.00
_cell.angle_beta   90.00
_cell.angle_gamma   90.00
#
_symmetry.space_group_name_H-M   'P 1'
#
loop_
_entity.id
_entity.type
_entity.pdbx_description
1 polymer ?
#
loop_
_entity_poly.entity_id
_entity_poly.type
_entity_poly.pdbx_seq_one_letter_code
_entity_poly.pdbx_strand_id
1 'polypeptide(L)'
;MKNSWKSLSAIDLLAIAIVFYALVLLPTVLIQWQFPTQARPGSTEQPIEKVNIVAGSSLITDIIQDISDGKLKAHTLIPPGMCPGHYDVKPSDVETLANSRVLIIHNWQQNMKNIIGLVEAADNPDLVIKVIDVPDMPMVPQIQAETIDKIALALGEIDPENSAYYQEKAAERTQAILAKGEEVKDKLQDANVSGVKVLCVEYQAGFAEWAGFDVVATYGRPEDLSPADVTQLITEAEQAGVALVIDNLQSGSATLGAAMEPDIEAIQVTISNFPGGFENTETWEKAIDKNVDLLLEALNEWEEQYG
;
A
#
# COMPACT_ATOMS: atom_id res chain seq x y z
N MET A 1 -54.02 31.63 -74.04
CA MET A 1 -54.34 31.58 -72.61
C MET A 1 -53.13 32.04 -71.83
N LYS A 2 -53.14 33.29 -71.27
CA LYS A 2 -52.02 33.88 -70.50
C LYS A 2 -52.22 33.57 -69.00
N ASN A 3 -51.39 32.78 -68.45
CA ASN A 3 -51.31 32.56 -66.98
C ASN A 3 -50.63 33.77 -66.33
N SER A 4 -51.44 34.53 -65.63
CA SER A 4 -50.96 35.61 -64.77
C SER A 4 -50.57 35.04 -63.42
N TRP A 5 -49.26 34.89 -63.14
CA TRP A 5 -48.79 34.65 -61.81
C TRP A 5 -48.80 36.00 -61.08
N LYS A 6 -49.67 36.16 -60.10
CA LYS A 6 -49.60 37.28 -59.16
C LYS A 6 -48.41 37.04 -58.21
N SER A 7 -47.45 37.94 -58.21
CA SER A 7 -46.40 37.92 -57.22
C SER A 7 -46.98 38.24 -55.83
N LEU A 8 -46.77 37.35 -54.88
CA LEU A 8 -47.11 37.59 -53.48
C LEU A 8 -46.35 38.82 -52.99
N SER A 9 -47.00 39.68 -52.20
CA SER A 9 -46.37 40.84 -51.60
C SER A 9 -45.47 40.40 -50.42
N ALA A 10 -44.51 41.26 -50.03
CA ALA A 10 -43.65 41.00 -48.87
C ALA A 10 -44.45 40.77 -47.57
N ILE A 11 -45.63 41.32 -47.46
CA ILE A 11 -46.57 41.16 -46.34
C ILE A 11 -47.15 39.77 -46.31
N ASP A 12 -47.49 39.21 -47.50
CA ASP A 12 -48.06 37.85 -47.61
C ASP A 12 -47.02 36.79 -47.26
N LEU A 13 -45.72 36.99 -47.59
CA LEU A 13 -44.62 36.12 -47.23
C LEU A 13 -44.30 36.21 -45.72
N LEU A 14 -44.43 37.35 -45.09
CA LEU A 14 -44.25 37.53 -43.66
C LEU A 14 -45.38 36.84 -42.87
N ALA A 15 -46.63 36.93 -43.34
CA ALA A 15 -47.78 36.25 -42.72
C ALA A 15 -47.62 34.74 -42.78
N ILE A 16 -47.18 34.19 -43.93
CA ILE A 16 -46.93 32.73 -44.08
C ILE A 16 -45.80 32.27 -43.14
N ALA A 17 -44.70 33.06 -42.98
CA ALA A 17 -43.60 32.72 -42.08
C ALA A 17 -44.03 32.70 -40.59
N ILE A 18 -44.87 33.64 -40.15
CA ILE A 18 -45.40 33.71 -38.79
C ILE A 18 -46.33 32.50 -38.50
N VAL A 19 -47.18 32.13 -39.43
CA VAL A 19 -48.07 30.98 -39.28
C VAL A 19 -47.27 29.65 -39.24
N PHE A 20 -46.22 29.54 -40.07
CA PHE A 20 -45.32 28.37 -40.05
C PHE A 20 -44.54 28.24 -38.74
N TYR A 21 -44.04 29.39 -38.21
CA TYR A 21 -43.35 29.43 -36.96
C TYR A 21 -44.24 29.05 -35.76
N ALA A 22 -45.49 29.52 -35.77
CA ALA A 22 -46.47 29.18 -34.72
C ALA A 22 -46.92 27.71 -34.77
N LEU A 23 -46.98 27.10 -35.97
CA LEU A 23 -47.44 25.71 -36.17
C LEU A 23 -46.31 24.69 -35.86
N VAL A 24 -45.04 25.07 -36.00
CA VAL A 24 -43.90 24.14 -35.77
C VAL A 24 -43.37 24.19 -34.32
N LEU A 25 -43.38 25.36 -33.67
CA LEU A 25 -42.82 25.49 -32.32
C LEU A 25 -43.83 25.28 -31.18
N LEU A 26 -45.11 25.52 -31.38
CA LEU A 26 -46.15 25.26 -30.37
C LEU A 26 -46.27 23.76 -30.00
N PRO A 27 -46.19 22.80 -30.93
CA PRO A 27 -46.22 21.38 -30.56
C PRO A 27 -44.95 20.94 -29.77
N THR A 28 -43.78 21.51 -30.04
CA THR A 28 -42.55 21.13 -29.35
C THR A 28 -42.51 21.62 -27.90
N VAL A 29 -43.09 22.77 -27.59
CA VAL A 29 -43.20 23.26 -26.22
C VAL A 29 -44.24 22.47 -25.43
N LEU A 30 -45.35 22.03 -26.05
CA LEU A 30 -46.38 21.25 -25.37
C LEU A 30 -45.94 19.79 -25.13
N ILE A 31 -45.05 19.24 -25.97
CA ILE A 31 -44.52 17.89 -25.80
C ILE A 31 -43.52 17.85 -24.61
N GLN A 32 -42.77 18.93 -24.35
CA GLN A 32 -41.89 19.00 -23.19
C GLN A 32 -42.61 19.06 -21.82
N TRP A 33 -43.89 19.44 -21.81
CA TRP A 33 -44.67 19.54 -20.56
C TRP A 33 -45.43 18.24 -20.22
N GLN A 34 -45.50 17.25 -21.12
CA GLN A 34 -46.25 16.01 -20.92
C GLN A 34 -45.44 14.77 -20.54
N PHE A 35 -44.11 14.87 -20.44
CA PHE A 35 -43.37 13.81 -19.82
C PHE A 35 -43.37 14.04 -18.30
N PRO A 36 -44.07 13.18 -17.51
CA PRO A 36 -43.82 13.19 -16.10
C PRO A 36 -42.34 12.91 -15.95
N THR A 37 -41.59 13.83 -15.35
CA THR A 37 -40.30 13.54 -14.74
C THR A 37 -40.60 12.38 -13.79
N GLN A 38 -40.33 11.12 -14.26
CA GLN A 38 -40.13 10.05 -13.31
C GLN A 38 -38.96 10.55 -12.47
N ALA A 39 -39.28 11.02 -11.28
CA ALA A 39 -38.32 11.10 -10.20
C ALA A 39 -37.62 9.73 -10.24
N ARG A 40 -36.33 9.71 -10.60
CA ARG A 40 -35.50 8.54 -10.28
C ARG A 40 -35.88 8.22 -8.84
N PRO A 41 -36.26 6.96 -8.52
CA PRO A 41 -36.36 6.57 -7.14
C PRO A 41 -35.06 7.08 -6.52
N GLY A 42 -35.19 7.95 -5.55
CA GLY A 42 -34.02 8.45 -4.84
C GLY A 42 -33.19 7.24 -4.54
N SER A 43 -31.95 7.25 -4.97
CA SER A 43 -30.93 6.41 -4.36
C SER A 43 -31.04 6.79 -2.88
N THR A 44 -31.80 6.01 -2.13
CA THR A 44 -31.53 5.88 -0.72
C THR A 44 -30.07 5.48 -0.71
N GLU A 45 -29.20 6.43 -0.43
CA GLU A 45 -27.89 6.11 0.13
C GLU A 45 -28.21 5.24 1.34
N GLN A 46 -28.29 3.94 1.09
CA GLN A 46 -28.15 3.00 2.19
C GLN A 46 -26.79 3.36 2.78
N PRO A 47 -26.71 3.66 4.08
CA PRO A 47 -25.42 3.85 4.71
C PRO A 47 -24.61 2.61 4.30
N ILE A 48 -23.48 2.83 3.61
CA ILE A 48 -22.53 1.76 3.29
C ILE A 48 -22.30 1.08 4.62
N GLU A 49 -22.84 -0.11 4.78
CA GLU A 49 -22.63 -0.91 5.98
C GLU A 49 -21.13 -1.07 6.02
N LYS A 50 -20.48 -0.38 6.99
CA LYS A 50 -19.02 -0.20 7.01
C LYS A 50 -18.41 -1.58 6.93
N VAL A 51 -17.81 -1.92 5.77
CA VAL A 51 -17.14 -3.19 5.57
C VAL A 51 -16.04 -3.25 6.63
N ASN A 52 -16.24 -4.10 7.65
CA ASN A 52 -15.24 -4.33 8.66
C ASN A 52 -14.13 -5.18 8.05
N ILE A 53 -12.95 -4.57 7.85
CA ILE A 53 -11.77 -5.24 7.30
C ILE A 53 -10.79 -5.47 8.43
N VAL A 54 -10.26 -6.70 8.52
CA VAL A 54 -9.06 -7.00 9.29
C VAL A 54 -7.89 -7.10 8.31
N ALA A 55 -6.84 -6.35 8.56
CA ALA A 55 -5.61 -6.32 7.77
C ALA A 55 -4.49 -7.04 8.52
N GLY A 56 -3.77 -7.93 7.86
CA GLY A 56 -2.70 -8.72 8.46
C GLY A 56 -1.48 -7.90 8.90
N SER A 57 -1.33 -6.68 8.40
CA SER A 57 -0.24 -5.77 8.75
C SER A 57 -0.67 -4.31 8.67
N SER A 58 0.10 -3.42 9.31
CA SER A 58 -0.10 -1.96 9.22
C SER A 58 0.11 -1.41 7.81
N LEU A 59 0.93 -2.05 6.99
CA LEU A 59 1.13 -1.68 5.59
C LEU A 59 -0.14 -1.84 4.76
N ILE A 60 -0.86 -2.96 4.92
CA ILE A 60 -2.16 -3.16 4.27
C ILE A 60 -3.17 -2.12 4.79
N THR A 61 -3.16 -1.82 6.08
CA THR A 61 -4.04 -0.81 6.68
C THR A 61 -3.77 0.58 6.12
N ASP A 62 -2.50 0.99 6.00
CA ASP A 62 -2.07 2.27 5.44
C ASP A 62 -2.60 2.44 4.01
N ILE A 63 -2.38 1.44 3.14
CA ILE A 63 -2.88 1.45 1.77
C ILE A 63 -4.42 1.55 1.71
N ILE A 64 -5.14 0.73 2.51
CA ILE A 64 -6.60 0.76 2.51
C ILE A 64 -7.13 2.14 2.92
N GLN A 65 -6.55 2.77 3.93
CA GLN A 65 -6.95 4.08 4.40
C GLN A 65 -6.76 5.14 3.32
N ASP A 66 -5.62 5.11 2.64
CA ASP A 66 -5.29 6.06 1.58
C ASP A 66 -6.21 5.93 0.37
N ILE A 67 -6.28 4.73 -0.24
CA ILE A 67 -7.04 4.56 -1.49
C ILE A 67 -8.56 4.56 -1.28
N SER A 68 -9.02 4.44 -0.03
CA SER A 68 -10.44 4.60 0.31
C SER A 68 -10.79 6.01 0.81
N ASP A 69 -9.83 6.93 0.94
CA ASP A 69 -10.02 8.25 1.58
C ASP A 69 -10.62 8.11 2.98
N GLY A 70 -10.23 7.09 3.73
CA GLY A 70 -10.76 6.78 5.06
C GLY A 70 -12.23 6.33 5.11
N LYS A 71 -12.86 6.06 3.95
CA LYS A 71 -14.24 5.54 3.88
C LYS A 71 -14.34 4.13 4.42
N LEU A 72 -13.32 3.29 4.17
CA LEU A 72 -13.18 1.96 4.74
C LEU A 72 -12.33 2.04 6.02
N LYS A 73 -12.72 1.26 7.02
CA LYS A 73 -11.94 1.09 8.24
C LYS A 73 -11.33 -0.29 8.26
N ALA A 74 -10.02 -0.35 8.28
CA ALA A 74 -9.26 -1.57 8.48
C ALA A 74 -8.69 -1.61 9.90
N HIS A 75 -8.79 -2.77 10.55
CA HIS A 75 -8.16 -3.05 11.83
C HIS A 75 -6.85 -3.80 11.57
N THR A 76 -5.73 -3.26 12.04
CA THR A 76 -4.44 -3.93 11.94
C THR A 76 -4.37 -5.08 12.95
N LEU A 77 -4.24 -6.31 12.46
CA LEU A 77 -4.18 -7.51 13.31
C LEU A 77 -2.87 -7.58 14.08
N ILE A 78 -1.75 -7.52 13.36
CA ILE A 78 -0.42 -7.65 13.93
C ILE A 78 0.19 -6.27 14.12
N PRO A 79 0.51 -5.85 15.38
CA PRO A 79 1.16 -4.57 15.62
C PRO A 79 2.46 -4.42 14.82
N PRO A 80 2.77 -3.23 14.27
CA PRO A 80 3.85 -3.04 13.31
C PRO A 80 5.27 -3.32 13.86
N GLY A 81 5.46 -3.25 15.17
CA GLY A 81 6.76 -3.57 15.82
C GLY A 81 6.91 -5.03 16.23
N MET A 82 5.93 -5.91 15.91
CA MET A 82 5.96 -7.31 16.35
C MET A 82 6.30 -8.27 15.21
N CYS A 83 6.99 -9.36 15.56
CA CYS A 83 7.23 -10.47 14.64
C CYS A 83 5.89 -11.15 14.27
N PRO A 84 5.50 -11.18 12.99
CA PRO A 84 4.24 -11.81 12.58
C PRO A 84 4.15 -13.28 12.93
N GLY A 85 5.27 -14.02 12.85
CA GLY A 85 5.32 -15.44 13.17
C GLY A 85 5.22 -15.77 14.66
N HIS A 86 5.59 -14.79 15.51
CA HIS A 86 5.57 -14.94 16.98
C HIS A 86 4.42 -14.14 17.62
N TYR A 87 3.50 -13.63 16.83
CA TYR A 87 2.34 -12.92 17.36
C TYR A 87 1.37 -13.86 18.05
N ASP A 88 1.18 -13.65 19.35
CA ASP A 88 0.20 -14.38 20.14
C ASP A 88 -1.19 -13.77 19.92
N VAL A 89 -2.08 -14.55 19.30
CA VAL A 89 -3.48 -14.17 19.05
C VAL A 89 -4.23 -13.98 20.37
N LYS A 90 -4.89 -12.84 20.49
CA LYS A 90 -5.68 -12.46 21.68
C LYS A 90 -7.15 -12.80 21.48
N PRO A 91 -7.93 -13.01 22.57
CA PRO A 91 -9.38 -13.20 22.47
C PRO A 91 -10.09 -12.05 21.74
N SER A 92 -9.59 -10.80 21.86
CA SER A 92 -10.09 -9.63 21.13
C SER A 92 -9.91 -9.74 19.62
N ASP A 93 -8.86 -10.40 19.16
CA ASP A 93 -8.60 -10.58 17.73
C ASP A 93 -9.59 -11.59 17.14
N VAL A 94 -9.89 -12.65 17.90
CA VAL A 94 -10.92 -13.63 17.56
C VAL A 94 -12.29 -12.96 17.46
N GLU A 95 -12.66 -12.15 18.44
CA GLU A 95 -13.92 -11.39 18.44
C GLU A 95 -13.96 -10.40 17.24
N THR A 96 -12.86 -9.71 16.97
CA THR A 96 -12.76 -8.76 15.85
C THR A 96 -12.94 -9.48 14.52
N LEU A 97 -12.29 -10.62 14.32
CA LEU A 97 -12.38 -11.39 13.07
C LEU A 97 -13.75 -12.04 12.91
N ALA A 98 -14.35 -12.56 14.01
CA ALA A 98 -15.71 -13.12 14.02
C ALA A 98 -16.78 -12.11 13.57
N ASN A 99 -16.56 -10.81 13.83
CA ASN A 99 -17.46 -9.71 13.45
C ASN A 99 -17.02 -8.97 12.18
N SER A 100 -16.02 -9.50 11.46
CA SER A 100 -15.48 -8.89 10.25
C SER A 100 -16.00 -9.57 8.99
N ARG A 101 -16.09 -8.82 7.90
CA ARG A 101 -16.49 -9.35 6.60
C ARG A 101 -15.29 -9.83 5.79
N VAL A 102 -14.13 -9.20 6.00
CA VAL A 102 -12.96 -9.44 5.15
C VAL A 102 -11.69 -9.51 6.01
N LEU A 103 -10.84 -10.48 5.70
CA LEU A 103 -9.45 -10.57 6.15
C LEU A 103 -8.54 -10.39 4.94
N ILE A 104 -7.66 -9.37 4.95
CA ILE A 104 -6.66 -9.14 3.92
C ILE A 104 -5.28 -9.39 4.51
N ILE A 105 -4.55 -10.36 3.93
CA ILE A 105 -3.23 -10.80 4.40
C ILE A 105 -2.23 -10.85 3.26
N HIS A 106 -0.94 -10.84 3.59
CA HIS A 106 0.12 -11.15 2.64
C HIS A 106 0.18 -12.66 2.34
N ASN A 107 0.74 -13.04 1.19
CA ASN A 107 0.93 -14.44 0.77
C ASN A 107 1.71 -15.27 1.82
N TRP A 108 2.77 -14.71 2.41
CA TRP A 108 3.58 -15.38 3.42
C TRP A 108 2.83 -15.58 4.77
N GLN A 109 1.77 -14.80 5.06
CA GLN A 109 0.94 -14.99 6.26
C GLN A 109 -0.05 -16.16 6.13
N GLN A 110 -0.40 -16.56 4.91
CA GLN A 110 -1.43 -17.57 4.64
C GLN A 110 -1.18 -18.90 5.34
N ASN A 111 0.08 -19.29 5.50
CA ASN A 111 0.48 -20.55 6.10
C ASN A 111 0.95 -20.44 7.56
N MET A 112 0.84 -19.27 8.18
CA MET A 112 1.21 -19.06 9.57
C MET A 112 0.19 -19.73 10.51
N LYS A 113 0.68 -20.52 11.46
CA LYS A 113 -0.17 -21.29 12.40
C LYS A 113 -1.07 -20.39 13.24
N ASN A 114 -0.59 -19.23 13.66
CA ASN A 114 -1.37 -18.24 14.42
C ASN A 114 -2.51 -17.65 13.59
N ILE A 115 -2.29 -17.38 12.29
CA ILE A 115 -3.33 -16.89 11.37
C ILE A 115 -4.37 -17.98 11.09
N ILE A 116 -3.93 -19.21 10.80
CA ILE A 116 -4.83 -20.35 10.60
C ILE A 116 -5.68 -20.57 11.85
N GLY A 117 -5.06 -20.64 13.03
CA GLY A 117 -5.77 -20.83 14.31
C GLY A 117 -6.74 -19.69 14.64
N LEU A 118 -6.41 -18.44 14.27
CA LEU A 118 -7.30 -17.29 14.43
C LEU A 118 -8.55 -17.43 13.54
N VAL A 119 -8.39 -17.79 12.27
CA VAL A 119 -9.51 -17.99 11.33
C VAL A 119 -10.42 -19.12 11.81
N GLU A 120 -9.85 -20.24 12.26
CA GLU A 120 -10.61 -21.36 12.83
C GLU A 120 -11.36 -20.97 14.12
N ALA A 121 -10.70 -20.22 15.02
CA ALA A 121 -11.31 -19.78 16.28
C ALA A 121 -12.42 -18.74 16.10
N ALA A 122 -12.33 -17.91 15.06
CA ALA A 122 -13.34 -16.90 14.74
C ALA A 122 -14.66 -17.51 14.26
N ASP A 123 -14.63 -18.74 13.72
CA ASP A 123 -15.80 -19.51 13.25
C ASP A 123 -16.80 -18.65 12.42
N ASN A 124 -16.26 -17.82 11.52
CA ASN A 124 -17.04 -16.89 10.71
C ASN A 124 -17.24 -17.46 9.29
N PRO A 125 -18.39 -18.07 8.98
CA PRO A 125 -18.63 -18.73 7.68
C PRO A 125 -18.75 -17.73 6.51
N ASP A 126 -18.99 -16.45 6.79
CA ASP A 126 -19.15 -15.38 5.79
C ASP A 126 -17.84 -14.60 5.56
N LEU A 127 -16.76 -14.99 6.24
CA LEU A 127 -15.46 -14.31 6.14
C LEU A 127 -14.84 -14.52 4.75
N VAL A 128 -14.60 -13.43 4.05
CA VAL A 128 -13.85 -13.42 2.79
C VAL A 128 -12.36 -13.19 3.09
N ILE A 129 -11.51 -14.12 2.67
CA ILE A 129 -10.05 -13.97 2.82
C ILE A 129 -9.46 -13.54 1.48
N LYS A 130 -8.73 -12.40 1.46
CA LYS A 130 -7.97 -11.90 0.33
C LYS A 130 -6.49 -12.00 0.63
N VAL A 131 -5.76 -12.68 -0.25
CA VAL A 131 -4.31 -12.84 -0.14
C VAL A 131 -3.64 -11.92 -1.15
N ILE A 132 -2.79 -11.03 -0.66
CA ILE A 132 -1.97 -10.11 -1.47
C ILE A 132 -0.65 -10.81 -1.75
N ASP A 133 -0.52 -11.28 -2.98
CA ASP A 133 0.66 -12.03 -3.43
C ASP A 133 1.66 -11.08 -4.08
N VAL A 134 2.70 -10.70 -3.34
CA VAL A 134 3.84 -9.91 -3.80
C VAL A 134 5.14 -10.66 -3.54
N PRO A 135 6.14 -10.52 -4.42
CA PRO A 135 7.33 -11.37 -4.39
C PRO A 135 8.31 -11.01 -3.26
N ASP A 136 8.24 -9.81 -2.71
CA ASP A 136 9.22 -9.27 -1.77
C ASP A 136 8.56 -8.31 -0.77
N MET A 137 9.39 -7.72 0.11
CA MET A 137 8.91 -6.80 1.14
C MET A 137 8.59 -5.42 0.54
N PRO A 138 7.40 -4.87 0.83
CA PRO A 138 6.91 -3.64 0.21
C PRO A 138 7.56 -2.33 0.69
N MET A 139 8.75 -2.38 1.30
CA MET A 139 9.56 -1.16 1.54
C MET A 139 10.30 -0.71 0.28
N VAL A 140 10.49 -1.58 -0.71
CA VAL A 140 10.96 -1.19 -2.05
C VAL A 140 9.81 -0.50 -2.81
N PRO A 141 9.98 0.73 -3.35
CA PRO A 141 8.89 1.51 -3.96
C PRO A 141 8.13 0.79 -5.06
N GLN A 142 8.81 0.01 -5.91
CA GLN A 142 8.19 -0.75 -6.98
C GLN A 142 7.30 -1.88 -6.44
N ILE A 143 7.73 -2.55 -5.36
CA ILE A 143 6.95 -3.61 -4.69
C ILE A 143 5.76 -2.99 -3.95
N GLN A 144 5.95 -1.82 -3.34
CA GLN A 144 4.85 -1.07 -2.72
C GLN A 144 3.78 -0.66 -3.74
N ALA A 145 4.20 -0.17 -4.92
CA ALA A 145 3.30 0.17 -6.02
C ALA A 145 2.47 -1.05 -6.47
N GLU A 146 3.11 -2.21 -6.67
CA GLU A 146 2.42 -3.46 -7.00
C GLU A 146 1.44 -3.89 -5.88
N THR A 147 1.83 -3.70 -4.62
CA THR A 147 0.98 -4.01 -3.46
C THR A 147 -0.27 -3.13 -3.44
N ILE A 148 -0.14 -1.84 -3.73
CA ILE A 148 -1.25 -0.89 -3.84
C ILE A 148 -2.25 -1.34 -4.91
N ASP A 149 -1.77 -1.68 -6.11
CA ASP A 149 -2.63 -2.13 -7.20
C ASP A 149 -3.39 -3.41 -6.83
N LYS A 150 -2.73 -4.38 -6.21
CA LYS A 150 -3.37 -5.64 -5.77
C LYS A 150 -4.41 -5.40 -4.67
N ILE A 151 -4.15 -4.50 -3.74
CA ILE A 151 -5.14 -4.14 -2.69
C ILE A 151 -6.33 -3.41 -3.33
N ALA A 152 -6.12 -2.50 -4.29
CA ALA A 152 -7.21 -1.82 -4.98
C ALA A 152 -8.12 -2.80 -5.74
N LEU A 153 -7.54 -3.81 -6.40
CA LEU A 153 -8.29 -4.89 -7.04
C LEU A 153 -9.11 -5.68 -6.01
N ALA A 154 -8.48 -6.07 -4.89
CA ALA A 154 -9.17 -6.79 -3.82
C ALA A 154 -10.34 -5.98 -3.22
N LEU A 155 -10.16 -4.67 -3.01
CA LEU A 155 -11.24 -3.78 -2.55
C LEU A 155 -12.36 -3.66 -3.59
N GLY A 156 -12.02 -3.57 -4.88
CA GLY A 156 -13.01 -3.53 -5.95
C GLY A 156 -13.86 -4.80 -6.07
N GLU A 157 -13.31 -5.97 -5.69
CA GLU A 157 -14.08 -7.22 -5.61
C GLU A 157 -15.02 -7.28 -4.39
N ILE A 158 -14.64 -6.63 -3.29
CA ILE A 158 -15.41 -6.58 -2.04
C ILE A 158 -16.52 -5.53 -2.14
N ASP A 159 -16.24 -4.43 -2.80
CA ASP A 159 -17.10 -3.25 -2.97
C ASP A 159 -17.10 -2.81 -4.45
N PRO A 160 -17.82 -3.55 -5.32
CA PRO A 160 -17.80 -3.32 -6.76
C PRO A 160 -18.30 -1.93 -7.20
N GLU A 161 -19.18 -1.31 -6.43
CA GLU A 161 -19.73 0.02 -6.73
C GLU A 161 -18.65 1.11 -6.68
N ASN A 162 -17.63 0.92 -5.85
CA ASN A 162 -16.50 1.83 -5.69
C ASN A 162 -15.21 1.35 -6.38
N SER A 163 -15.24 0.27 -7.15
CA SER A 163 -14.04 -0.33 -7.78
C SER A 163 -13.23 0.67 -8.60
N ALA A 164 -13.90 1.47 -9.46
CA ALA A 164 -13.24 2.48 -10.28
C ALA A 164 -12.57 3.58 -9.43
N TYR A 165 -13.21 3.96 -8.32
CA TYR A 165 -12.67 4.93 -7.38
C TYR A 165 -11.37 4.43 -6.71
N TYR A 166 -11.37 3.17 -6.23
CA TYR A 166 -10.16 2.59 -5.62
C TYR A 166 -9.00 2.49 -6.61
N GLN A 167 -9.28 2.16 -7.88
CA GLN A 167 -8.26 2.10 -8.92
C GLN A 167 -7.69 3.49 -9.26
N GLU A 168 -8.53 4.52 -9.32
CA GLU A 168 -8.08 5.90 -9.52
C GLU A 168 -7.16 6.34 -8.37
N LYS A 169 -7.59 6.12 -7.12
CA LYS A 169 -6.78 6.45 -5.93
C LYS A 169 -5.50 5.64 -5.84
N ALA A 170 -5.53 4.38 -6.21
CA ALA A 170 -4.34 3.54 -6.30
C ALA A 170 -3.33 4.10 -7.32
N ALA A 171 -3.77 4.55 -8.48
CA ALA A 171 -2.89 5.16 -9.47
C ALA A 171 -2.25 6.46 -8.96
N GLU A 172 -3.02 7.34 -8.28
CA GLU A 172 -2.49 8.54 -7.62
C GLU A 172 -1.45 8.17 -6.56
N ARG A 173 -1.78 7.20 -5.71
CA ARG A 173 -0.90 6.73 -4.62
C ARG A 173 0.40 6.10 -5.16
N THR A 174 0.29 5.26 -6.19
CA THR A 174 1.45 4.65 -6.87
C THR A 174 2.41 5.70 -7.40
N GLN A 175 1.90 6.77 -8.03
CA GLN A 175 2.75 7.87 -8.49
C GLN A 175 3.49 8.56 -7.33
N ALA A 176 2.81 8.81 -6.21
CA ALA A 176 3.41 9.41 -5.02
C ALA A 176 4.51 8.51 -4.42
N ILE A 177 4.27 7.20 -4.33
CA ILE A 177 5.25 6.21 -3.85
C ILE A 177 6.50 6.17 -4.73
N LEU A 178 6.32 6.12 -6.05
CA LEU A 178 7.45 6.09 -6.97
C LEU A 178 8.25 7.40 -6.95
N ALA A 179 7.56 8.55 -6.85
CA ALA A 179 8.22 9.84 -6.70
C ALA A 179 9.02 9.94 -5.39
N LYS A 180 8.46 9.43 -4.28
CA LYS A 180 9.18 9.33 -3.00
C LYS A 180 10.39 8.40 -3.10
N GLY A 181 10.27 7.30 -3.84
CA GLY A 181 11.38 6.40 -4.12
C GLY A 181 12.56 7.10 -4.83
N GLU A 182 12.28 7.95 -5.82
CA GLU A 182 13.32 8.72 -6.50
C GLU A 182 13.96 9.77 -5.56
N GLU A 183 13.16 10.48 -4.76
CA GLU A 183 13.67 11.41 -3.74
C GLU A 183 14.64 10.71 -2.76
N VAL A 184 14.26 9.52 -2.29
CA VAL A 184 15.10 8.71 -1.40
C VAL A 184 16.38 8.23 -2.09
N LYS A 185 16.31 7.83 -3.37
CA LYS A 185 17.50 7.46 -4.15
C LYS A 185 18.47 8.61 -4.32
N ASP A 186 17.98 9.82 -4.61
CA ASP A 186 18.83 11.02 -4.71
C ASP A 186 19.57 11.26 -3.39
N LYS A 187 18.88 11.15 -2.25
CA LYS A 187 19.47 11.28 -0.91
C LYS A 187 20.57 10.24 -0.64
N LEU A 188 20.34 8.97 -1.02
CA LEU A 188 21.31 7.89 -0.88
C LEU A 188 22.51 8.08 -1.81
N GLN A 189 22.31 8.57 -3.04
CA GLN A 189 23.38 8.89 -3.97
C GLN A 189 24.26 10.04 -3.45
N ASP A 190 23.65 11.09 -2.92
CA ASP A 190 24.37 12.23 -2.31
C ASP A 190 25.24 11.78 -1.12
N ALA A 191 24.78 10.76 -0.39
CA ALA A 191 25.54 10.13 0.70
C ALA A 191 26.57 9.09 0.24
N ASN A 192 26.72 8.85 -1.07
CA ASN A 192 27.68 7.91 -1.65
C ASN A 192 27.60 6.47 -1.09
N VAL A 193 26.40 5.96 -0.84
CA VAL A 193 26.21 4.61 -0.27
C VAL A 193 26.61 3.48 -1.24
N SER A 194 26.81 3.80 -2.53
CA SER A 194 27.17 2.81 -3.55
C SER A 194 28.48 2.11 -3.25
N GLY A 195 28.44 0.78 -3.13
CA GLY A 195 29.59 -0.05 -2.80
C GLY A 195 29.93 -0.12 -1.31
N VAL A 196 29.16 0.53 -0.44
CA VAL A 196 29.21 0.29 1.00
C VAL A 196 28.71 -1.13 1.27
N LYS A 197 29.56 -1.96 1.84
CA LYS A 197 29.29 -3.38 2.09
C LYS A 197 28.50 -3.57 3.37
N VAL A 198 27.46 -4.38 3.30
CA VAL A 198 26.59 -4.64 4.46
C VAL A 198 26.35 -6.14 4.64
N LEU A 199 26.18 -6.53 5.89
CA LEU A 199 25.57 -7.79 6.29
C LEU A 199 24.14 -7.50 6.72
N CYS A 200 23.16 -8.24 6.26
CA CYS A 200 21.77 -7.94 6.65
C CYS A 200 20.93 -9.19 6.88
N VAL A 201 19.87 -9.02 7.67
CA VAL A 201 18.84 -10.05 7.76
C VAL A 201 18.16 -10.21 6.40
N GLU A 202 17.84 -11.45 6.01
CA GLU A 202 17.28 -11.80 4.68
C GLU A 202 16.07 -10.94 4.27
N TYR A 203 15.22 -10.55 5.25
CA TYR A 203 14.02 -9.73 5.01
C TYR A 203 14.32 -8.25 4.69
N GLN A 204 15.58 -7.82 4.77
CA GLN A 204 16.02 -6.45 4.43
C GLN A 204 16.91 -6.41 3.20
N ALA A 205 17.32 -7.58 2.67
CA ALA A 205 18.25 -7.64 1.54
C ALA A 205 17.74 -6.88 0.32
N GLY A 206 16.49 -7.12 -0.10
CA GLY A 206 15.91 -6.44 -1.25
C GLY A 206 15.84 -4.91 -1.09
N PHE A 207 15.58 -4.42 0.13
CA PHE A 207 15.60 -2.99 0.40
C PHE A 207 17.03 -2.42 0.42
N ALA A 208 17.98 -3.11 1.04
CA ALA A 208 19.39 -2.70 1.08
C ALA A 208 20.01 -2.64 -0.33
N GLU A 209 19.75 -3.65 -1.16
CA GLU A 209 20.18 -3.68 -2.56
C GLU A 209 19.53 -2.56 -3.39
N TRP A 210 18.22 -2.33 -3.22
CA TRP A 210 17.52 -1.22 -3.87
C TRP A 210 18.09 0.13 -3.46
N ALA A 211 18.46 0.29 -2.18
CA ALA A 211 19.09 1.49 -1.63
C ALA A 211 20.51 1.73 -2.16
N GLY A 212 21.16 0.72 -2.79
CA GLY A 212 22.47 0.82 -3.42
C GLY A 212 23.61 0.25 -2.60
N PHE A 213 23.33 -0.38 -1.45
CA PHE A 213 24.33 -1.09 -0.66
C PHE A 213 24.76 -2.39 -1.33
N ASP A 214 26.00 -2.83 -1.07
CA ASP A 214 26.54 -4.12 -1.50
C ASP A 214 26.29 -5.17 -0.40
N VAL A 215 25.28 -6.01 -0.58
CA VAL A 215 24.91 -7.06 0.38
C VAL A 215 25.87 -8.23 0.23
N VAL A 216 26.82 -8.35 1.16
CA VAL A 216 27.87 -9.38 1.16
C VAL A 216 27.30 -10.73 1.54
N ALA A 217 26.47 -10.79 2.59
CA ALA A 217 25.81 -11.99 3.03
C ALA A 217 24.50 -11.64 3.75
N THR A 218 23.63 -12.63 3.88
CA THR A 218 22.38 -12.51 4.62
C THR A 218 22.31 -13.56 5.74
N TYR A 219 21.50 -13.27 6.75
CA TYR A 219 21.24 -14.20 7.85
C TYR A 219 19.74 -14.26 8.15
N GLY A 220 19.32 -15.43 8.65
CA GLY A 220 17.95 -15.68 9.10
C GLY A 220 17.69 -15.19 10.51
N ARG A 221 16.65 -15.73 11.14
CA ARG A 221 16.32 -15.42 12.55
C ARG A 221 17.35 -16.00 13.50
N PRO A 222 17.59 -15.37 14.67
CA PRO A 222 18.54 -15.88 15.66
C PRO A 222 18.30 -17.34 16.06
N GLU A 223 17.03 -17.75 16.17
CA GLU A 223 16.63 -19.12 16.53
C GLU A 223 16.93 -20.17 15.46
N ASP A 224 17.14 -19.75 14.22
CA ASP A 224 17.43 -20.63 13.07
C ASP A 224 18.95 -20.80 12.83
N LEU A 225 19.81 -20.06 13.56
CA LEU A 225 21.25 -20.03 13.37
C LEU A 225 21.99 -20.86 14.43
N SER A 226 22.92 -21.69 13.98
CA SER A 226 23.87 -22.34 14.87
C SER A 226 25.04 -21.42 15.23
N PRO A 227 25.79 -21.67 16.32
CA PRO A 227 27.01 -20.93 16.63
C PRO A 227 28.07 -20.98 15.50
N ALA A 228 28.08 -22.06 14.71
CA ALA A 228 28.98 -22.17 13.55
C ALA A 228 28.59 -21.21 12.43
N ASP A 229 27.26 -21.05 12.17
CA ASP A 229 26.76 -20.11 11.17
C ASP A 229 27.11 -18.66 11.55
N VAL A 230 26.97 -18.31 12.84
CA VAL A 230 27.35 -16.99 13.36
C VAL A 230 28.86 -16.73 13.19
N THR A 231 29.71 -17.73 13.51
CA THR A 231 31.18 -17.61 13.33
C THR A 231 31.54 -17.44 11.85
N GLN A 232 30.84 -18.14 10.96
CA GLN A 232 31.05 -17.99 9.51
C GLN A 232 30.67 -16.60 9.04
N LEU A 233 29.50 -16.07 9.44
CA LEU A 233 29.03 -14.71 9.10
C LEU A 233 30.03 -13.64 9.58
N ILE A 234 30.54 -13.75 10.82
CA ILE A 234 31.58 -12.85 11.34
C ILE A 234 32.82 -12.89 10.43
N THR A 235 33.30 -14.08 10.09
CA THR A 235 34.49 -14.25 9.23
C THR A 235 34.28 -13.64 7.83
N GLU A 236 33.09 -13.85 7.24
CA GLU A 236 32.77 -13.28 5.93
C GLU A 236 32.66 -11.75 5.99
N ALA A 237 32.06 -11.21 7.04
CA ALA A 237 31.93 -9.77 7.27
C ALA A 237 33.29 -9.09 7.43
N GLU A 238 34.19 -9.65 8.28
CA GLU A 238 35.56 -9.16 8.46
C GLU A 238 36.36 -9.16 7.15
N GLN A 239 36.36 -10.30 6.43
CA GLN A 239 37.10 -10.43 5.16
C GLN A 239 36.62 -9.48 4.09
N ALA A 240 35.32 -9.21 4.06
CA ALA A 240 34.71 -8.30 3.10
C ALA A 240 34.94 -6.82 3.49
N GLY A 241 35.15 -6.50 4.76
CA GLY A 241 35.17 -5.12 5.28
C GLY A 241 33.74 -4.55 5.28
N VAL A 242 32.82 -5.22 5.96
CA VAL A 242 31.41 -4.80 6.12
C VAL A 242 31.37 -3.55 6.99
N ALA A 243 30.64 -2.53 6.54
CA ALA A 243 30.45 -1.28 7.28
C ALA A 243 29.23 -1.33 8.22
N LEU A 244 28.13 -1.96 7.77
CA LEU A 244 26.89 -2.02 8.55
C LEU A 244 26.37 -3.45 8.69
N VAL A 245 25.78 -3.74 9.87
CA VAL A 245 24.95 -4.92 10.10
C VAL A 245 23.49 -4.46 10.21
N ILE A 246 22.69 -4.79 9.21
CA ILE A 246 21.31 -4.32 9.11
C ILE A 246 20.35 -5.38 9.66
N ASP A 247 19.78 -5.10 10.81
CA ASP A 247 18.73 -5.90 11.46
C ASP A 247 17.32 -5.45 11.06
N ASN A 248 16.35 -6.34 11.29
CA ASN A 248 14.92 -6.06 11.08
C ASN A 248 14.16 -6.04 12.41
N LEU A 249 13.48 -4.93 12.68
CA LEU A 249 12.70 -4.72 13.90
C LEU A 249 11.72 -5.88 14.18
N GLN A 250 11.06 -6.40 13.14
CA GLN A 250 10.01 -7.41 13.27
C GLN A 250 10.54 -8.85 13.39
N SER A 251 11.77 -9.10 13.02
CA SER A 251 12.34 -10.47 13.12
C SER A 251 13.03 -10.78 14.44
N GLY A 252 13.20 -9.76 15.28
CA GLY A 252 13.94 -9.92 16.54
C GLY A 252 15.44 -10.15 16.34
N SER A 253 15.97 -9.95 15.13
CA SER A 253 17.39 -10.16 14.80
C SER A 253 18.31 -9.07 15.33
N ALA A 254 17.77 -7.96 15.84
CA ALA A 254 18.55 -6.90 16.47
C ALA A 254 19.52 -7.41 17.55
N THR A 255 19.14 -8.48 18.25
CA THR A 255 20.01 -9.11 19.24
C THR A 255 21.21 -9.81 18.58
N LEU A 256 21.05 -10.36 17.38
CA LEU A 256 22.12 -11.04 16.66
C LEU A 256 23.12 -10.05 16.07
N GLY A 257 22.65 -9.00 15.40
CA GLY A 257 23.51 -7.94 14.88
C GLY A 257 24.35 -7.29 15.96
N ALA A 258 23.72 -6.91 17.07
CA ALA A 258 24.42 -6.36 18.24
C ALA A 258 25.40 -7.36 18.89
N ALA A 259 25.19 -8.66 18.76
CA ALA A 259 26.11 -9.67 19.25
C ALA A 259 27.34 -9.87 18.34
N MET A 260 27.19 -9.62 17.03
CA MET A 260 28.27 -9.71 16.04
C MET A 260 29.13 -8.45 15.96
N GLU A 261 28.54 -7.27 16.22
CA GLU A 261 29.19 -5.97 16.08
C GLU A 261 30.56 -5.88 16.82
N PRO A 262 30.72 -6.40 18.05
CA PRO A 262 32.04 -6.33 18.75
C PRO A 262 33.17 -7.12 18.08
N ASP A 263 32.82 -8.10 17.24
CA ASP A 263 33.76 -8.99 16.56
C ASP A 263 34.12 -8.49 15.15
N ILE A 264 33.45 -7.45 14.65
CA ILE A 264 33.65 -6.86 13.31
C ILE A 264 33.66 -5.32 13.42
N GLU A 265 34.48 -4.64 12.60
CA GLU A 265 34.53 -3.17 12.53
C GLU A 265 33.33 -2.61 11.76
N ALA A 266 32.11 -2.84 12.26
CA ALA A 266 30.85 -2.42 11.65
C ALA A 266 29.91 -1.78 12.68
N ILE A 267 28.93 -1.03 12.21
CA ILE A 267 27.86 -0.47 13.06
C ILE A 267 26.57 -1.24 12.84
N GLN A 268 25.93 -1.64 13.93
CA GLN A 268 24.62 -2.30 13.87
C GLN A 268 23.51 -1.26 13.75
N VAL A 269 22.56 -1.50 12.83
CA VAL A 269 21.40 -0.66 12.63
C VAL A 269 20.14 -1.50 12.45
N THR A 270 19.05 -1.11 13.11
CA THR A 270 17.74 -1.79 12.97
C THR A 270 16.78 -0.93 12.17
N ILE A 271 16.20 -1.49 11.10
CA ILE A 271 15.20 -0.83 10.28
C ILE A 271 13.87 -1.61 10.27
N SER A 272 12.78 -1.01 9.80
CA SER A 272 11.44 -1.59 9.86
C SER A 272 10.90 -1.97 8.49
N ASN A 273 10.19 -3.11 8.40
CA ASN A 273 9.45 -3.53 7.21
C ASN A 273 8.03 -2.94 7.13
N PHE A 274 7.55 -2.31 8.21
CA PHE A 274 6.16 -1.85 8.26
C PHE A 274 6.04 -0.39 8.74
N PRO A 275 5.10 0.38 8.14
CA PRO A 275 4.68 1.65 8.70
C PRO A 275 4.24 1.50 10.16
N GLY A 276 4.60 2.46 11.02
CA GLY A 276 4.32 2.44 12.45
C GLY A 276 5.26 1.55 13.27
N GLY A 277 6.32 0.97 12.68
CA GLY A 277 7.33 0.19 13.40
C GLY A 277 8.12 1.04 14.39
N PHE A 278 8.40 2.28 14.05
CA PHE A 278 8.97 3.31 14.92
C PHE A 278 7.95 4.39 15.26
N GLU A 279 8.25 5.21 16.24
CA GLU A 279 7.43 6.35 16.61
C GLU A 279 7.34 7.36 15.44
N ASN A 280 6.15 7.88 15.16
CA ASN A 280 5.85 8.84 14.09
C ASN A 280 6.10 8.32 12.66
N THR A 281 6.01 7.02 12.42
CA THR A 281 6.22 6.39 11.10
C THR A 281 4.97 5.66 10.59
N GLU A 282 3.76 6.20 10.84
CA GLU A 282 2.48 5.54 10.58
C GLU A 282 2.17 5.37 9.08
N THR A 283 2.85 6.10 8.19
CA THR A 283 2.72 5.97 6.74
C THR A 283 3.97 5.38 6.12
N TRP A 284 3.83 4.80 4.92
CA TRP A 284 4.96 4.21 4.21
C TRP A 284 6.09 5.21 3.94
N GLU A 285 5.76 6.46 3.57
CA GLU A 285 6.77 7.51 3.32
C GLU A 285 7.58 7.85 4.57
N LYS A 286 6.91 7.96 5.70
CA LYS A 286 7.60 8.22 6.97
C LYS A 286 8.46 7.04 7.41
N ALA A 287 8.00 5.81 7.11
CA ALA A 287 8.74 4.60 7.45
C ALA A 287 10.01 4.46 6.59
N ILE A 288 9.94 4.71 5.27
CA ILE A 288 11.11 4.67 4.40
C ILE A 288 12.10 5.79 4.73
N ASP A 289 11.62 7.00 5.02
CA ASP A 289 12.47 8.12 5.45
C ASP A 289 13.23 7.75 6.72
N LYS A 290 12.54 7.21 7.72
CA LYS A 290 13.17 6.81 8.98
C LYS A 290 14.19 5.70 8.79
N ASN A 291 13.89 4.70 7.95
CA ASN A 291 14.84 3.64 7.63
C ASN A 291 16.13 4.20 6.98
N VAL A 292 15.97 5.11 6.03
CA VAL A 292 17.09 5.76 5.35
C VAL A 292 17.89 6.64 6.29
N ASP A 293 17.21 7.43 7.14
CA ASP A 293 17.89 8.25 8.15
C ASP A 293 18.75 7.40 9.08
N LEU A 294 18.22 6.27 9.59
CA LEU A 294 18.94 5.34 10.44
C LEU A 294 20.17 4.73 9.75
N LEU A 295 20.03 4.33 8.47
CA LEU A 295 21.14 3.80 7.69
C LEU A 295 22.24 4.83 7.48
N LEU A 296 21.88 6.07 7.18
CA LEU A 296 22.85 7.16 6.98
C LEU A 296 23.50 7.62 8.29
N GLU A 297 22.75 7.64 9.39
CA GLU A 297 23.29 7.89 10.74
C GLU A 297 24.36 6.83 11.10
N ALA A 298 24.04 5.55 10.89
CA ALA A 298 24.97 4.44 11.16
C ALA A 298 26.20 4.47 10.23
N LEU A 299 26.02 4.85 8.95
CA LEU A 299 27.16 4.98 8.02
C LEU A 299 28.09 6.12 8.44
N ASN A 300 27.56 7.27 8.81
CA ASN A 300 28.38 8.39 9.33
C ASN A 300 29.14 7.99 10.60
N GLU A 301 28.49 7.25 11.51
CA GLU A 301 29.16 6.74 12.73
C GLU A 301 30.30 5.78 12.38
N TRP A 302 30.09 4.89 11.39
CA TRP A 302 31.13 3.98 10.92
C TRP A 302 32.32 4.74 10.32
N GLU A 303 32.06 5.76 9.47
CA GLU A 303 33.10 6.59 8.88
C GLU A 303 33.91 7.35 9.91
N GLU A 304 33.27 7.85 10.99
CA GLU A 304 33.95 8.55 12.10
C GLU A 304 34.81 7.60 12.93
N GLN A 305 34.41 6.34 13.09
CA GLN A 305 35.06 5.39 13.96
C GLN A 305 36.14 4.55 13.27
N TYR A 306 35.92 4.19 11.98
CA TYR A 306 36.74 3.22 11.24
C TYR A 306 37.21 3.73 9.86
N GLY A 307 36.70 4.89 9.35
CA GLY A 307 36.96 5.46 8.05
C GLY A 307 38.23 6.27 7.85
#